data_236d3d8ebf03761ea9ff205d82bcee79
#
_entry.id   236d3d8ebf03761ea9ff205d82bcee79
#
_cell.length_a   1.000
_cell.length_b   1.000
_cell.length_c   1.000
_cell.angle_alpha   90.00
_cell.angle_beta   90.00
_cell.angle_gamma   90.00
#
_symmetry.space_group_name_H-M   'P 1'
#
loop_
_entity.id
_entity.type
_entity.pdbx_description
1 polymer ?
#
loop_
_entity_poly.entity_id
_entity_poly.type
_entity_poly.pdbx_seq_one_letter_code
_entity_poly.pdbx_strand_id
1 'polypeptide(L)'
;DTVDIINIEELASLYHMPNISVETPNIAWSRSKKIEPPMNLPKAGDDNVTVFAETDYRGTRYEFGIKKEDRRKHFYILGKTGVGKSTVFKNMFISDILHGDGACMVDPHGELVDELLDFIPSNRVDDVIYLNPTDTQYPIGFNLLELKDKSQRDLIADGVVEVFHKQFG
;
A
#
# COMPACT_ATOMS: atom_id res chain seq x y z
N ASP A 1 20.83 -9.98 -57.42
CA ASP A 1 20.19 -9.85 -56.11
C ASP A 1 21.29 -9.71 -55.06
N THR A 2 21.54 -8.49 -54.60
CA THR A 2 22.42 -8.23 -53.48
C THR A 2 21.64 -8.49 -52.19
N VAL A 3 22.11 -9.46 -51.41
CA VAL A 3 21.57 -9.75 -50.07
C VAL A 3 22.42 -8.94 -49.08
N ASP A 4 21.82 -7.94 -48.48
CA ASP A 4 22.46 -7.16 -47.41
C ASP A 4 22.39 -7.97 -46.12
N ILE A 5 23.53 -8.28 -45.54
CA ILE A 5 23.64 -8.99 -44.26
C ILE A 5 23.73 -7.92 -43.17
N ILE A 6 22.70 -7.85 -42.30
CA ILE A 6 22.64 -6.93 -41.16
C ILE A 6 23.00 -7.74 -39.91
N ASN A 7 23.93 -7.25 -39.10
CA ASN A 7 24.24 -7.85 -37.81
C ASN A 7 23.20 -7.50 -36.72
N ILE A 8 23.26 -8.16 -35.57
CA ILE A 8 22.29 -8.00 -34.49
C ILE A 8 22.28 -6.56 -33.95
N GLU A 9 23.42 -5.90 -33.89
CA GLU A 9 23.54 -4.52 -33.39
C GLU A 9 22.97 -3.51 -34.38
N GLU A 10 23.19 -3.74 -35.69
CA GLU A 10 22.57 -2.94 -36.75
C GLU A 10 21.05 -3.14 -36.78
N LEU A 11 20.58 -4.38 -36.60
CA LEU A 11 19.16 -4.69 -36.53
C LEU A 11 18.52 -4.03 -35.30
N ALA A 12 19.19 -4.04 -34.15
CA ALA A 12 18.71 -3.38 -32.94
C ALA A 12 18.64 -1.86 -33.06
N SER A 13 19.53 -1.24 -33.84
CA SER A 13 19.48 0.20 -34.13
C SER A 13 18.39 0.58 -35.12
N LEU A 14 18.01 -0.32 -36.03
CA LEU A 14 16.91 -0.12 -36.97
C LEU A 14 15.54 -0.43 -36.38
N TYR A 15 15.46 -1.40 -35.48
CA TYR A 15 14.24 -1.85 -34.86
C TYR A 15 14.31 -1.73 -33.33
N HIS A 16 13.86 -0.60 -32.81
CA HIS A 16 13.67 -0.40 -31.37
C HIS A 16 12.20 -0.11 -31.06
N MET A 17 11.73 -0.70 -29.99
CA MET A 17 10.37 -0.41 -29.52
C MET A 17 10.28 1.03 -29.04
N PRO A 18 9.29 1.81 -29.50
CA PRO A 18 9.10 3.17 -29.01
C PRO A 18 8.77 3.14 -27.53
N ASN A 19 9.36 4.06 -26.77
CA ASN A 19 9.07 4.25 -25.36
C ASN A 19 8.55 5.68 -25.10
N ILE A 20 8.10 5.95 -23.89
CA ILE A 20 7.52 7.26 -23.50
C ILE A 20 8.45 8.46 -23.73
N SER A 21 9.77 8.24 -23.74
CA SER A 21 10.77 9.29 -23.96
C SER A 21 11.10 9.53 -25.43
N VAL A 22 10.61 8.69 -26.34
CA VAL A 22 10.83 8.80 -27.79
C VAL A 22 9.48 9.01 -28.48
N GLU A 23 9.14 10.26 -28.73
CA GLU A 23 7.96 10.62 -29.55
C GLU A 23 8.28 10.35 -31.01
N THR A 24 7.72 9.30 -31.56
CA THR A 24 7.84 8.98 -32.99
C THR A 24 6.59 9.48 -33.71
N PRO A 25 6.73 10.29 -34.78
CA PRO A 25 5.60 10.72 -35.61
C PRO A 25 4.81 9.49 -36.11
N ASN A 26 3.49 9.57 -36.09
CA ASN A 26 2.55 8.53 -36.56
C ASN A 26 2.41 7.29 -35.67
N ILE A 27 2.93 7.27 -34.43
CA ILE A 27 2.58 6.24 -33.46
C ILE A 27 1.45 6.74 -32.59
N ALA A 28 0.30 6.09 -32.68
CA ALA A 28 -0.81 6.30 -31.77
C ALA A 28 -0.53 5.63 -30.42
N TRP A 29 -0.11 6.40 -29.42
CA TRP A 29 0.04 5.90 -28.06
C TRP A 29 -1.34 5.62 -27.48
N SER A 30 -1.68 4.36 -27.34
CA SER A 30 -2.89 3.95 -26.62
C SER A 30 -2.71 4.21 -25.12
N ARG A 31 -3.32 5.30 -24.63
CA ARG A 31 -3.48 5.51 -23.18
C ARG A 31 -4.55 4.57 -22.64
N SER A 32 -4.48 4.25 -21.36
CA SER A 32 -5.54 3.51 -20.67
C SER A 32 -6.89 4.21 -20.89
N LYS A 33 -7.93 3.43 -21.22
CA LYS A 33 -9.28 3.97 -21.41
C LYS A 33 -9.75 4.63 -20.11
N LYS A 34 -10.01 5.94 -20.16
CA LYS A 34 -10.65 6.64 -19.04
C LYS A 34 -12.15 6.42 -19.13
N ILE A 35 -12.73 5.91 -18.07
CA ILE A 35 -14.17 5.60 -17.96
C ILE A 35 -14.77 6.59 -16.97
N GLU A 36 -16.00 7.00 -17.21
CA GLU A 36 -16.75 7.83 -16.27
C GLU A 36 -16.89 7.14 -14.93
N PRO A 37 -16.59 7.84 -13.83
CA PRO A 37 -16.77 7.29 -12.50
C PRO A 37 -18.22 6.93 -12.23
N PRO A 38 -18.52 5.82 -11.53
CA PRO A 38 -19.89 5.47 -11.21
C PRO A 38 -20.54 6.54 -10.33
N MET A 39 -21.86 6.78 -10.54
CA MET A 39 -22.61 7.83 -9.84
C MET A 39 -22.67 7.61 -8.31
N ASN A 40 -22.59 6.36 -7.86
CA ASN A 40 -22.62 5.96 -6.47
C ASN A 40 -21.22 5.82 -5.82
N LEU A 41 -20.17 6.38 -6.45
CA LEU A 41 -18.83 6.36 -5.88
C LEU A 41 -18.80 7.14 -4.56
N PRO A 42 -18.34 6.53 -3.43
CA PRO A 42 -18.24 7.24 -2.15
C PRO A 42 -17.24 8.41 -2.26
N LYS A 43 -17.67 9.61 -1.90
CA LYS A 43 -16.88 10.84 -2.05
C LYS A 43 -16.39 11.34 -0.70
N ALA A 44 -15.33 12.15 -0.73
CA ALA A 44 -14.87 12.89 0.44
C ALA A 44 -15.99 13.77 1.02
N GLY A 45 -15.93 14.00 2.34
CA GLY A 45 -16.92 14.78 3.09
C GLY A 45 -18.00 13.95 3.78
N ASP A 46 -17.99 12.63 3.63
CA ASP A 46 -18.79 11.69 4.43
C ASP A 46 -17.87 11.03 5.46
N ASP A 47 -18.16 11.20 6.76
CA ASP A 47 -17.38 10.63 7.88
C ASP A 47 -17.30 9.09 7.85
N ASN A 48 -18.21 8.46 7.10
CA ASN A 48 -18.20 7.02 6.88
C ASN A 48 -17.33 6.57 5.70
N VAL A 49 -16.63 7.48 5.03
CA VAL A 49 -15.78 7.17 3.88
C VAL A 49 -14.31 7.36 4.21
N THR A 50 -13.52 6.32 4.04
CA THR A 50 -12.06 6.40 4.06
C THR A 50 -11.58 6.80 2.68
N VAL A 51 -11.06 8.00 2.55
CA VAL A 51 -10.55 8.55 1.28
C VAL A 51 -9.16 8.00 1.00
N PHE A 52 -8.89 7.58 -0.23
CA PHE A 52 -7.58 7.08 -0.62
C PHE A 52 -7.14 7.45 -2.05
N ALA A 53 -8.03 7.98 -2.88
CA ALA A 53 -7.73 8.28 -4.27
C ALA A 53 -8.55 9.46 -4.81
N GLU A 54 -8.19 9.90 -6.00
CA GLU A 54 -8.83 10.99 -6.75
C GLU A 54 -9.23 10.49 -8.14
N THR A 55 -10.39 10.93 -8.63
CA THR A 55 -10.81 10.69 -10.02
C THR A 55 -10.04 11.59 -10.99
N ASP A 56 -9.85 11.13 -12.23
CA ASP A 56 -9.32 11.94 -13.33
C ASP A 56 -10.12 11.64 -14.62
N TYR A 57 -11.30 12.26 -14.73
CA TYR A 57 -12.17 12.09 -15.89
C TYR A 57 -12.61 13.43 -16.47
N ARG A 58 -12.27 13.68 -17.73
CA ARG A 58 -12.63 14.91 -18.48
C ARG A 58 -12.28 16.22 -17.77
N GLY A 59 -11.16 16.24 -17.03
CA GLY A 59 -10.71 17.43 -16.29
C GLY A 59 -11.44 17.65 -14.96
N THR A 60 -12.39 16.80 -14.62
CA THR A 60 -13.07 16.83 -13.32
C THR A 60 -12.36 15.88 -12.36
N ARG A 61 -11.94 16.42 -11.22
CA ARG A 61 -11.27 15.70 -10.17
C ARG A 61 -12.06 15.82 -8.87
N TYR A 62 -12.26 14.73 -8.19
CA TYR A 62 -12.78 14.70 -6.84
C TYR A 62 -12.23 13.48 -6.09
N GLU A 63 -12.02 13.68 -4.81
CA GLU A 63 -11.55 12.63 -3.91
C GLU A 63 -12.64 11.60 -3.67
N PHE A 64 -12.25 10.35 -3.65
CA PHE A 64 -13.15 9.24 -3.36
C PHE A 64 -12.49 8.17 -2.50
N GLY A 65 -13.29 7.32 -1.95
CA GLY A 65 -12.80 6.28 -1.07
C GLY A 65 -13.71 5.07 -0.99
N ILE A 66 -13.61 4.37 0.12
CA ILE A 66 -14.41 3.20 0.44
C ILE A 66 -15.18 3.45 1.74
N LYS A 67 -16.43 2.97 1.81
CA LYS A 67 -17.23 3.07 3.03
C LYS A 67 -16.62 2.22 4.14
N LYS A 68 -16.66 2.71 5.37
CA LYS A 68 -16.14 1.99 6.55
C LYS A 68 -16.78 0.62 6.75
N GLU A 69 -18.07 0.47 6.43
CA GLU A 69 -18.77 -0.83 6.47
C GLU A 69 -18.22 -1.85 5.45
N ASP A 70 -17.80 -1.38 4.27
CA ASP A 70 -17.21 -2.23 3.24
C ASP A 70 -15.76 -2.62 3.57
N ARG A 71 -15.05 -1.80 4.35
CA ARG A 71 -13.69 -2.10 4.84
C ARG A 71 -13.64 -3.24 5.86
N ARG A 72 -14.75 -3.58 6.48
CA ARG A 72 -14.82 -4.75 7.36
C ARG A 72 -14.67 -6.07 6.60
N LYS A 73 -14.81 -6.03 5.28
CA LYS A 73 -14.42 -7.11 4.37
C LYS A 73 -12.94 -6.94 4.02
N HIS A 74 -12.28 -8.05 3.67
CA HIS A 74 -10.86 -7.99 3.30
C HIS A 74 -10.65 -7.15 2.03
N PHE A 75 -9.57 -6.35 2.03
CA PHE A 75 -9.17 -5.52 0.90
C PHE A 75 -7.83 -6.04 0.36
N TYR A 76 -7.77 -6.34 -0.93
CA TYR A 76 -6.58 -6.88 -1.56
C TYR A 76 -6.18 -6.03 -2.77
N ILE A 77 -4.92 -5.53 -2.77
CA ILE A 77 -4.41 -4.66 -3.81
C ILE A 77 -3.35 -5.41 -4.62
N LEU A 78 -3.59 -5.53 -5.92
CA LEU A 78 -2.67 -6.13 -6.87
C LEU A 78 -2.05 -5.08 -7.79
N GLY A 79 -0.75 -5.19 -8.04
CA GLY A 79 -0.07 -4.32 -8.99
C GLY A 79 1.43 -4.58 -9.03
N LYS A 80 2.09 -4.15 -10.09
CA LYS A 80 3.55 -4.15 -10.21
C LYS A 80 4.19 -3.21 -9.19
N THR A 81 5.50 -3.33 -8.97
CA THR A 81 6.27 -2.36 -8.19
C THR A 81 6.16 -0.97 -8.82
N GLY A 82 6.05 0.08 -8.01
CA GLY A 82 5.97 1.47 -8.46
C GLY A 82 4.60 1.95 -8.96
N VAL A 83 3.55 1.14 -8.97
CA VAL A 83 2.20 1.56 -9.43
C VAL A 83 1.33 2.19 -8.35
N GLY A 84 1.86 2.42 -7.14
CA GLY A 84 1.15 3.13 -6.08
C GLY A 84 0.40 2.26 -5.06
N LYS A 85 0.68 0.95 -4.97
CA LYS A 85 0.05 0.09 -3.94
C LYS A 85 0.25 0.62 -2.52
N SER A 86 1.51 0.91 -2.17
CA SER A 86 1.87 1.46 -0.85
C SER A 86 1.26 2.84 -0.62
N THR A 87 1.13 3.65 -1.67
CA THR A 87 0.46 4.95 -1.59
C THR A 87 -1.01 4.82 -1.20
N VAL A 88 -1.73 3.80 -1.73
CA VAL A 88 -3.12 3.56 -1.32
C VAL A 88 -3.20 3.20 0.16
N PHE A 89 -2.36 2.29 0.66
CA PHE A 89 -2.31 1.95 2.08
C PHE A 89 -1.96 3.16 2.95
N LYS A 90 -0.96 3.94 2.54
CA LYS A 90 -0.56 5.17 3.20
C LYS A 90 -1.73 6.15 3.33
N ASN A 91 -2.43 6.42 2.23
CA ASN A 91 -3.57 7.33 2.24
C ASN A 91 -4.73 6.84 3.13
N MET A 92 -5.03 5.54 3.07
CA MET A 92 -6.05 4.94 3.94
C MET A 92 -5.69 5.06 5.42
N PHE A 93 -4.43 4.77 5.77
CA PHE A 93 -3.93 4.85 7.14
C PHE A 93 -3.96 6.30 7.66
N ILE A 94 -3.50 7.25 6.86
CA ILE A 94 -3.55 8.68 7.20
C ILE A 94 -5.01 9.13 7.40
N SER A 95 -5.91 8.72 6.51
CA SER A 95 -7.33 9.02 6.65
C SER A 95 -7.90 8.52 7.98
N ASP A 96 -7.57 7.29 8.38
CA ASP A 96 -8.03 6.72 9.65
C ASP A 96 -7.49 7.50 10.86
N ILE A 97 -6.19 7.82 10.85
CA ILE A 97 -5.57 8.59 11.95
C ILE A 97 -6.23 9.97 12.09
N LEU A 98 -6.47 10.67 10.99
CA LEU A 98 -7.05 12.01 10.99
C LEU A 98 -8.51 12.00 11.45
N HIS A 99 -9.25 10.92 11.20
CA HIS A 99 -10.62 10.74 11.69
C HIS A 99 -10.70 10.25 13.14
N GLY A 100 -9.56 9.99 13.80
CA GLY A 100 -9.52 9.50 15.17
C GLY A 100 -9.73 7.99 15.31
N ASP A 101 -9.75 7.27 14.20
CA ASP A 101 -9.87 5.80 14.20
C ASP A 101 -8.55 5.14 14.63
N GLY A 102 -8.62 3.92 15.16
CA GLY A 102 -7.45 3.08 15.42
C GLY A 102 -6.99 2.38 14.13
N ALA A 103 -5.68 2.31 13.93
CA ALA A 103 -5.10 1.65 12.78
C ALA A 103 -3.85 0.84 13.19
N CYS A 104 -3.54 -0.21 12.44
CA CYS A 104 -2.33 -1.00 12.62
C CYS A 104 -1.68 -1.22 11.25
N MET A 105 -0.38 -0.93 11.14
CA MET A 105 0.41 -1.19 9.95
C MET A 105 1.49 -2.22 10.26
N VAL A 106 1.62 -3.20 9.38
CA VAL A 106 2.73 -4.16 9.41
C VAL A 106 3.47 -4.07 8.09
N ASP A 107 4.69 -3.57 8.13
CA ASP A 107 5.54 -3.42 6.95
C ASP A 107 6.84 -4.19 7.12
N PRO A 108 7.06 -5.28 6.37
CA PRO A 108 8.30 -6.06 6.44
C PRO A 108 9.56 -5.28 6.04
N HIS A 109 9.41 -4.19 5.28
CA HIS A 109 10.52 -3.36 4.80
C HIS A 109 10.78 -2.15 5.70
N GLY A 110 9.77 -1.68 6.44
CA GLY A 110 9.85 -0.56 7.38
C GLY A 110 9.69 0.83 6.76
N GLU A 111 9.99 1.01 5.49
CA GLU A 111 9.96 2.33 4.81
C GLU A 111 8.60 3.03 4.90
N LEU A 112 7.51 2.29 4.72
CA LEU A 112 6.17 2.84 4.79
C LEU A 112 5.79 3.26 6.21
N VAL A 113 6.18 2.48 7.21
CA VAL A 113 5.90 2.79 8.62
C VAL A 113 6.66 4.04 9.04
N ASP A 114 7.94 4.17 8.66
CA ASP A 114 8.75 5.37 8.96
C ASP A 114 8.13 6.63 8.33
N GLU A 115 7.68 6.56 7.08
CA GLU A 115 6.98 7.66 6.43
C GLU A 115 5.65 8.03 7.14
N LEU A 116 4.94 7.07 7.71
CA LEU A 116 3.67 7.30 8.39
C LEU A 116 3.82 8.05 9.71
N LEU A 117 4.97 7.93 10.39
CA LEU A 117 5.22 8.65 11.63
C LEU A 117 5.13 10.17 11.46
N ASP A 118 5.51 10.70 10.30
CA ASP A 118 5.44 12.13 9.99
C ASP A 118 4.01 12.66 9.89
N PHE A 119 3.02 11.79 9.73
CA PHE A 119 1.61 12.15 9.62
C PHE A 119 0.82 12.00 10.91
N ILE A 120 1.47 11.59 12.00
CA ILE A 120 0.81 11.45 13.30
C ILE A 120 0.52 12.85 13.87
N PRO A 121 -0.75 13.21 14.15
CA PRO A 121 -1.08 14.46 14.80
C PRO A 121 -0.48 14.55 16.20
N SER A 122 -0.04 15.76 16.61
CA SER A 122 0.63 15.98 17.89
C SER A 122 -0.19 15.53 19.13
N ASN A 123 -1.51 15.60 19.03
CA ASN A 123 -2.42 15.14 20.08
C ASN A 123 -2.61 13.62 20.12
N ARG A 124 -2.00 12.88 19.22
CA ARG A 124 -2.09 11.41 19.15
C ARG A 124 -0.73 10.71 19.26
N VAL A 125 0.33 11.46 19.49
CA VAL A 125 1.69 10.88 19.61
C VAL A 125 1.76 9.85 20.73
N ASP A 126 1.08 10.11 21.84
CA ASP A 126 1.05 9.19 22.99
C ASP A 126 0.24 7.90 22.74
N ASP A 127 -0.57 7.88 21.68
CA ASP A 127 -1.34 6.70 21.26
C ASP A 127 -0.53 5.75 20.38
N VAL A 128 0.67 6.16 19.94
CA VAL A 128 1.47 5.41 18.95
C VAL A 128 2.30 4.34 19.63
N ILE A 129 2.17 3.12 19.15
CA ILE A 129 3.06 2.02 19.50
C ILE A 129 3.88 1.68 18.25
N TYR A 130 5.16 2.08 18.27
CA TYR A 130 6.10 1.79 17.19
C TYR A 130 6.99 0.61 17.58
N LEU A 131 6.89 -0.48 16.83
CA LEU A 131 7.66 -1.70 17.04
C LEU A 131 8.68 -1.87 15.90
N ASN A 132 9.95 -1.61 16.19
CA ASN A 132 11.04 -1.88 15.27
C ASN A 132 11.99 -2.95 15.86
N PRO A 133 11.88 -4.21 15.42
CA PRO A 133 12.72 -5.30 15.92
C PRO A 133 14.23 -5.12 15.61
N THR A 134 14.56 -4.25 14.64
CA THR A 134 15.95 -4.00 14.23
C THR A 134 16.60 -2.85 15.01
N ASP A 135 15.83 -2.13 15.82
CA ASP A 135 16.36 -1.05 16.65
C ASP A 135 17.17 -1.62 17.83
N THR A 136 18.48 -1.48 17.73
CA THR A 136 19.42 -1.91 18.77
C THR A 136 19.64 -0.86 19.86
N GLN A 137 19.27 0.40 19.59
CA GLN A 137 19.42 1.49 20.56
C GLN A 137 18.27 1.51 21.57
N TYR A 138 17.06 1.19 21.11
CA TYR A 138 15.84 1.11 21.92
C TYR A 138 15.15 -0.22 21.72
N PRO A 139 15.77 -1.34 22.19
CA PRO A 139 15.20 -2.67 21.98
C PRO A 139 13.89 -2.83 22.73
N ILE A 140 12.89 -3.30 22.04
CA ILE A 140 11.57 -3.57 22.63
C ILE A 140 11.58 -4.97 23.25
N GLY A 141 11.29 -5.05 24.55
CA GLY A 141 11.03 -6.31 25.22
C GLY A 141 9.60 -6.78 24.93
N PHE A 142 9.45 -7.92 24.27
CA PHE A 142 8.16 -8.56 24.07
C PHE A 142 8.06 -9.84 24.89
N ASN A 143 7.21 -9.83 25.92
CA ASN A 143 6.99 -10.99 26.77
C ASN A 143 5.83 -11.84 26.23
N LEU A 144 6.16 -12.89 25.49
CA LEU A 144 5.19 -13.84 24.93
C LEU A 144 4.35 -14.57 26.00
N LEU A 145 4.83 -14.60 27.24
CA LEU A 145 4.21 -15.32 28.34
C LEU A 145 3.48 -14.39 29.33
N GLU A 146 3.34 -13.10 28.98
CA GLU A 146 2.65 -12.15 29.85
C GLU A 146 1.16 -12.48 29.94
N LEU A 147 0.73 -12.77 31.17
CA LEU A 147 -0.67 -13.03 31.49
C LEU A 147 -1.31 -11.78 32.09
N LYS A 148 -2.12 -11.06 31.31
CA LYS A 148 -2.98 -9.98 31.84
C LYS A 148 -4.24 -10.53 32.53
N ASP A 149 -4.75 -11.66 32.05
CA ASP A 149 -5.92 -12.35 32.60
C ASP A 149 -5.65 -13.84 32.64
N LYS A 150 -5.96 -14.45 33.81
CA LYS A 150 -5.79 -15.91 34.03
C LYS A 150 -6.61 -16.76 33.05
N SER A 151 -7.72 -16.22 32.54
CA SER A 151 -8.56 -16.90 31.53
C SER A 151 -7.87 -17.09 30.19
N GLN A 152 -6.82 -16.29 29.89
CA GLN A 152 -6.08 -16.34 28.63
C GLN A 152 -4.87 -17.30 28.66
N ARG A 153 -4.65 -17.97 29.79
CA ARG A 153 -3.47 -18.83 30.00
C ARG A 153 -3.33 -19.92 28.93
N ASP A 154 -4.42 -20.63 28.66
CA ASP A 154 -4.39 -21.75 27.73
C ASP A 154 -4.20 -21.24 26.28
N LEU A 155 -4.85 -20.13 25.92
CA LEU A 155 -4.69 -19.49 24.61
C LEU A 155 -3.25 -19.03 24.36
N ILE A 156 -2.60 -18.43 25.37
CA ILE A 156 -1.21 -17.98 25.28
C ILE A 156 -0.27 -19.18 25.18
N ALA A 157 -0.50 -20.20 25.97
CA ALA A 157 0.30 -21.43 25.94
C ALA A 157 0.22 -22.12 24.57
N ASP A 158 -0.98 -22.28 24.04
CA ASP A 158 -1.20 -22.86 22.70
C ASP A 158 -0.54 -22.02 21.60
N GLY A 159 -0.65 -20.69 21.67
CA GLY A 159 0.01 -19.79 20.72
C GLY A 159 1.53 -19.91 20.72
N VAL A 160 2.14 -20.01 21.90
CA VAL A 160 3.59 -20.23 22.02
C VAL A 160 3.99 -21.59 21.44
N VAL A 161 3.26 -22.65 21.75
CA VAL A 161 3.50 -23.99 21.20
C VAL A 161 3.38 -23.99 19.68
N GLU A 162 2.39 -23.29 19.11
CA GLU A 162 2.21 -23.20 17.67
C GLU A 162 3.38 -22.48 16.98
N VAL A 163 3.91 -21.41 17.56
CA VAL A 163 5.09 -20.71 17.05
C VAL A 163 6.30 -21.62 17.01
N PHE A 164 6.55 -22.37 18.10
CA PHE A 164 7.64 -23.35 18.15
C PHE A 164 7.45 -24.47 17.13
N HIS A 165 6.23 -24.96 16.96
CA HIS A 165 5.94 -26.01 15.98
C HIS A 165 6.15 -25.54 14.54
N LYS A 166 5.80 -24.30 14.22
CA LYS A 166 6.06 -23.71 12.89
C LYS A 166 7.55 -23.47 12.60
N GLN A 167 8.31 -23.16 13.65
CA GLN A 167 9.72 -22.82 13.47
C GLN A 167 10.64 -24.04 13.47
N PHE A 168 10.29 -25.09 14.21
CA PHE A 168 11.18 -26.22 14.49
C PHE A 168 10.57 -27.59 14.17
N GLY A 169 9.31 -27.69 13.79
CA GLY A 169 8.61 -28.91 13.39
C GLY A 169 8.48 -28.94 11.88
#